data_491a176a8a06d9fdb6e84aeaf8856354
#
_entry.id   491a176a8a06d9fdb6e84aeaf8856354
#
_cell.length_a   1.000
_cell.length_b   1.000
_cell.length_c   1.000
_cell.angle_alpha   90.00
_cell.angle_beta   90.00
_cell.angle_gamma   90.00
#
_symmetry.space_group_name_H-M   'P 1'
#
loop_
_entity.id
_entity.type
_entity.pdbx_description
1 polymer ?
#
loop_
_entity_poly.entity_id
_entity_poly.type
_entity_poly.pdbx_seq_one_letter_code
_entity_poly.pdbx_strand_id
1 'polypeptide(L)'
;MKINKDNTSRNILKWTIKNRLFILISIVLSTVAGVIYSFASQPKYQRELSVMMLSDIYGNSQINELITFSYWDINKTGIDVFNEIEVFRSPILMEKVVKKLNLNVTYTKQRFAGNIDLYKKSPIIVEFIKPVSNINGERVSSISFDIKATNKELCHIKKIRLNNQSLSEELEIKTGEITETPMGKIKVTPTKDFSIYKNTDINIKLNPSEIIANTLSKKITAKIPNPKSTVINLSITDTNPQRAEDILNTLLTVYNEEWINHIKESYNNTSQFIETQLNRLESELRLDKKIDLQQKSSMTDSETLFSVNNQLLVTKYIKNYIAEQTDNIIPKNLGLQNDTLCALINEYNTIISTKKQITDSNNSNKTKISDINNKLENKRTEILYNIEKNINTLNFKAKTIEEDDDKLACLFGSDSKDIKEIMSLEREEQTKKAFYNYLLKKLEENKLSSSLIVNNTRLLKPATGEEEPIYPKKVYIILFAFLIGIAIPYGYKYLTDVFTL
;
A
#
# COMPACT_ATOMS: atom_id res chain seq x y z
N MET A 1 -8.61 67.28 -6.21
CA MET A 1 -9.80 67.23 -5.35
C MET A 1 -9.37 66.82 -3.94
N LYS A 2 -9.09 67.73 -3.00
CA LYS A 2 -8.73 67.44 -1.60
C LYS A 2 -10.01 67.02 -0.89
N ILE A 3 -10.22 65.75 -0.69
CA ILE A 3 -11.28 65.22 0.14
C ILE A 3 -10.98 65.65 1.59
N ASN A 4 -11.85 66.53 2.13
CA ASN A 4 -11.73 67.09 3.47
C ASN A 4 -11.96 65.95 4.51
N LYS A 5 -10.89 65.26 4.93
CA LYS A 5 -10.88 64.06 5.80
C LYS A 5 -11.65 64.29 7.14
N ASP A 6 -11.67 65.54 7.63
CA ASP A 6 -12.31 65.86 8.90
C ASP A 6 -13.85 65.91 8.85
N ASN A 7 -14.45 66.26 7.69
CA ASN A 7 -15.88 66.24 7.53
C ASN A 7 -16.45 64.83 7.33
N THR A 8 -15.69 63.91 6.73
CA THR A 8 -16.14 62.54 6.50
C THR A 8 -16.21 61.75 7.80
N SER A 9 -15.24 61.91 8.69
CA SER A 9 -15.23 61.23 10.00
C SER A 9 -16.36 61.73 10.94
N ARG A 10 -16.66 63.01 10.94
CA ARG A 10 -17.78 63.61 11.69
C ARG A 10 -19.15 63.13 11.15
N ASN A 11 -19.31 62.99 9.85
CA ASN A 11 -20.54 62.49 9.25
C ASN A 11 -20.77 61.00 9.52
N ILE A 12 -19.70 60.19 9.57
CA ILE A 12 -19.80 58.78 9.94
C ILE A 12 -20.23 58.66 11.42
N LEU A 13 -19.62 59.45 12.30
CA LEU A 13 -19.94 59.42 13.75
C LEU A 13 -21.42 59.84 14.00
N LYS A 14 -21.91 60.92 13.39
CA LYS A 14 -23.33 61.33 13.49
C LYS A 14 -24.28 60.27 12.97
N TRP A 15 -23.96 59.62 11.82
CA TRP A 15 -24.76 58.54 11.25
C TRP A 15 -24.80 57.32 12.17
N THR A 16 -23.65 56.93 12.76
CA THR A 16 -23.55 55.81 13.71
C THR A 16 -24.43 56.01 14.93
N ILE A 17 -24.41 57.21 15.51
CA ILE A 17 -25.26 57.56 16.67
C ILE A 17 -26.75 57.56 16.27
N LYS A 18 -27.11 58.08 15.10
CA LYS A 18 -28.49 58.11 14.61
C LYS A 18 -29.02 56.70 14.34
N ASN A 19 -28.19 55.79 13.80
CA ASN A 19 -28.59 54.43 13.40
C ASN A 19 -28.08 53.35 14.36
N ARG A 20 -27.75 53.67 15.61
CA ARG A 20 -27.22 52.74 16.61
C ARG A 20 -28.04 51.46 16.77
N LEU A 21 -29.37 51.57 16.69
CA LEU A 21 -30.29 50.44 16.81
C LEU A 21 -30.17 49.48 15.62
N PHE A 22 -30.07 50.02 14.37
CA PHE A 22 -29.83 49.22 13.18
C PHE A 22 -28.52 48.49 13.20
N ILE A 23 -27.43 49.16 13.66
CA ILE A 23 -26.10 48.52 13.83
C ILE A 23 -26.17 47.41 14.89
N LEU A 24 -26.83 47.65 16.02
CA LEU A 24 -26.95 46.67 17.10
C LEU A 24 -27.75 45.42 16.63
N ILE A 25 -28.86 45.62 15.92
CA ILE A 25 -29.66 44.54 15.35
C ILE A 25 -28.83 43.74 14.33
N SER A 26 -28.08 44.41 13.45
CA SER A 26 -27.21 43.75 12.48
C SER A 26 -26.14 42.88 13.15
N ILE A 27 -25.49 43.38 14.22
CA ILE A 27 -24.50 42.63 14.99
C ILE A 27 -25.15 41.43 15.67
N VAL A 28 -26.29 41.62 16.32
CA VAL A 28 -26.99 40.51 16.97
C VAL A 28 -27.41 39.44 15.98
N LEU A 29 -28.00 39.82 14.86
CA LEU A 29 -28.46 38.89 13.85
C LEU A 29 -27.33 38.10 13.22
N SER A 30 -26.22 38.77 12.88
CA SER A 30 -25.04 38.09 12.31
C SER A 30 -24.34 37.18 13.31
N THR A 31 -24.22 37.58 14.58
CA THR A 31 -23.63 36.72 15.61
C THR A 31 -24.50 35.50 15.90
N VAL A 32 -25.83 35.65 15.96
CA VAL A 32 -26.76 34.53 16.10
C VAL A 32 -26.61 33.56 14.91
N ALA A 33 -26.56 34.09 13.68
CA ALA A 33 -26.34 33.27 12.48
C ALA A 33 -24.98 32.52 12.54
N GLY A 34 -23.91 33.17 13.01
CA GLY A 34 -22.61 32.56 13.22
C GLY A 34 -22.63 31.45 14.28
N VAL A 35 -23.37 31.64 15.35
CA VAL A 35 -23.56 30.61 16.39
C VAL A 35 -24.33 29.41 15.83
N ILE A 36 -25.45 29.65 15.13
CA ILE A 36 -26.24 28.57 14.50
C ILE A 36 -25.34 27.78 13.49
N TYR A 37 -24.59 28.45 12.65
CA TYR A 37 -23.67 27.84 11.70
C TYR A 37 -22.61 27.01 12.42
N SER A 38 -22.02 27.53 13.51
CA SER A 38 -21.02 26.83 14.31
C SER A 38 -21.54 25.52 14.92
N PHE A 39 -22.82 25.48 15.34
CA PHE A 39 -23.46 24.27 15.86
C PHE A 39 -23.96 23.32 14.76
N ALA A 40 -24.31 23.83 13.59
CA ALA A 40 -24.73 23.04 12.45
C ALA A 40 -23.55 22.34 11.73
N SER A 41 -22.35 22.91 11.81
CA SER A 41 -21.16 22.37 11.18
C SER A 41 -20.70 21.10 11.88
N GLN A 42 -20.38 20.05 11.08
CA GLN A 42 -19.87 18.80 11.62
C GLN A 42 -18.45 18.97 12.18
N PRO A 43 -18.18 18.54 13.41
CA PRO A 43 -16.84 18.58 13.99
C PRO A 43 -15.91 17.64 13.21
N LYS A 44 -14.67 18.09 13.03
CA LYS A 44 -13.59 17.27 12.42
C LYS A 44 -12.45 17.14 13.39
N TYR A 45 -11.96 15.92 13.54
CA TYR A 45 -10.87 15.55 14.42
C TYR A 45 -9.69 15.08 13.58
N GLN A 46 -8.49 15.48 13.98
CA GLN A 46 -7.26 14.96 13.41
C GLN A 46 -6.71 13.87 14.32
N ARG A 47 -6.26 12.78 13.71
CA ARG A 47 -5.49 11.74 14.39
C ARG A 47 -4.16 11.58 13.70
N GLU A 48 -3.14 11.28 14.48
CA GLU A 48 -1.77 11.16 14.00
C GLU A 48 -1.12 9.91 14.59
N LEU A 49 -0.36 9.21 13.75
CA LEU A 49 0.42 8.03 14.07
C LEU A 49 1.85 8.28 13.61
N SER A 50 2.84 7.93 14.43
CA SER A 50 4.26 8.03 14.05
C SER A 50 4.86 6.65 13.96
N VAL A 51 5.47 6.34 12.83
CA VAL A 51 6.14 5.08 12.53
C VAL A 51 7.57 5.33 12.06
N MET A 52 8.51 4.54 12.56
CA MET A 52 9.89 4.54 12.11
C MET A 52 10.10 3.40 11.13
N MET A 53 10.63 3.70 9.97
CA MET A 53 11.08 2.69 9.00
C MET A 53 12.44 2.15 9.42
N LEU A 54 12.53 0.83 9.48
CA LEU A 54 13.73 0.13 9.95
C LEU A 54 14.61 -0.19 8.74
N SER A 55 15.41 0.78 8.31
CA SER A 55 16.32 0.61 7.17
C SER A 55 17.58 -0.21 7.49
N ASP A 56 17.96 -0.30 8.77
CA ASP A 56 19.30 -0.75 9.18
C ASP A 56 19.37 -1.76 10.34
N ILE A 57 18.27 -2.40 10.73
CA ILE A 57 18.30 -3.34 11.88
C ILE A 57 19.23 -4.53 11.63
N TYR A 58 19.58 -4.81 10.41
CA TYR A 58 20.37 -5.99 10.04
C TYR A 58 21.86 -5.70 9.78
N GLY A 59 22.33 -4.46 10.04
CA GLY A 59 23.72 -4.04 9.78
C GLY A 59 24.80 -4.56 10.76
N ASN A 60 24.47 -5.03 11.96
CA ASN A 60 25.48 -5.20 13.03
C ASN A 60 25.37 -6.39 13.98
N SER A 61 24.85 -7.54 13.59
CA SER A 61 24.93 -8.75 14.43
C SER A 61 25.43 -9.98 13.67
N GLN A 62 26.07 -10.93 14.36
CA GLN A 62 26.58 -12.18 13.79
C GLN A 62 25.49 -13.07 13.16
N ILE A 63 24.22 -12.81 13.45
CA ILE A 63 23.06 -13.35 12.74
C ILE A 63 22.98 -12.75 11.32
N ASN A 64 23.58 -11.58 11.10
CA ASN A 64 23.62 -10.89 9.82
C ASN A 64 24.39 -11.59 8.73
N GLU A 65 25.39 -12.38 9.01
CA GLU A 65 26.07 -13.13 7.94
C GLU A 65 25.12 -14.11 7.26
N LEU A 66 24.27 -14.80 8.03
CA LEU A 66 23.26 -15.72 7.49
C LEU A 66 22.08 -14.99 6.83
N ILE A 67 21.65 -13.84 7.39
CA ILE A 67 20.54 -13.04 6.87
C ILE A 67 21.02 -12.07 5.78
N THR A 68 22.26 -11.59 5.87
CA THR A 68 22.84 -10.62 4.89
C THR A 68 22.96 -11.22 3.50
N PHE A 69 23.16 -12.53 3.35
CA PHE A 69 23.15 -13.18 2.04
C PHE A 69 21.77 -13.11 1.34
N SER A 70 20.69 -13.05 2.09
CA SER A 70 19.34 -12.93 1.51
C SER A 70 18.81 -11.50 1.44
N TYR A 71 19.34 -10.59 2.28
CA TYR A 71 18.93 -9.19 2.36
C TYR A 71 19.89 -8.20 1.68
N TRP A 72 21.06 -8.67 1.23
CA TRP A 72 22.11 -7.78 0.73
C TRP A 72 21.70 -6.93 -0.47
N ASP A 73 20.76 -7.41 -1.26
CA ASP A 73 20.23 -6.67 -2.42
C ASP A 73 19.12 -5.65 -2.05
N ILE A 74 18.43 -5.88 -0.94
CA ILE A 74 17.35 -4.94 -0.51
C ILE A 74 17.94 -3.77 0.28
N ASN A 75 19.09 -3.94 0.94
CA ASN A 75 19.65 -2.95 1.87
C ASN A 75 20.78 -2.08 1.30
N LYS A 76 21.32 -2.39 0.12
CA LYS A 76 22.28 -1.47 -0.55
C LYS A 76 21.62 -0.22 -1.11
N THR A 77 20.35 -0.27 -1.46
CA THR A 77 19.52 0.90 -1.67
C THR A 77 18.70 1.09 -0.40
N GLY A 78 19.15 1.88 0.55
CA GLY A 78 18.41 2.17 1.78
C GLY A 78 16.93 2.41 1.46
N ILE A 79 16.03 1.97 2.35
CA ILE A 79 14.59 2.20 2.15
C ILE A 79 14.41 3.67 1.82
N ASP A 80 13.97 3.96 0.60
CA ASP A 80 13.64 5.31 0.23
C ASP A 80 12.33 5.68 0.92
N VAL A 81 12.46 6.32 2.06
CA VAL A 81 11.33 6.74 2.90
C VAL A 81 10.32 7.59 2.11
N PHE A 82 10.76 8.27 1.05
CA PHE A 82 9.88 9.03 0.17
C PHE A 82 8.99 8.11 -0.68
N ASN A 83 9.51 6.98 -1.13
CA ASN A 83 8.71 5.98 -1.83
C ASN A 83 7.68 5.34 -0.90
N GLU A 84 8.05 5.09 0.37
CA GLU A 84 7.13 4.53 1.36
C GLU A 84 5.97 5.48 1.70
N ILE A 85 6.18 6.79 1.64
CA ILE A 85 5.09 7.77 1.75
C ILE A 85 4.03 7.53 0.67
N GLU A 86 4.44 7.31 -0.57
CA GLU A 86 3.51 7.06 -1.66
C GLU A 86 2.81 5.70 -1.51
N VAL A 87 3.49 4.69 -0.94
CA VAL A 87 2.87 3.40 -0.60
C VAL A 87 1.78 3.58 0.44
N PHE A 88 2.03 4.33 1.54
CA PHE A 88 1.00 4.63 2.55
C PHE A 88 -0.20 5.41 1.99
N ARG A 89 0.00 6.19 0.95
CA ARG A 89 -1.05 6.96 0.26
C ARG A 89 -1.69 6.19 -0.90
N SER A 90 -1.24 4.96 -1.16
CA SER A 90 -1.75 4.15 -2.25
C SER A 90 -3.24 3.81 -2.06
N PRO A 91 -4.09 4.04 -3.08
CA PRO A 91 -5.48 3.59 -3.06
C PRO A 91 -5.61 2.07 -2.90
N ILE A 92 -4.66 1.30 -3.42
CA ILE A 92 -4.65 -0.18 -3.36
C ILE A 92 -4.48 -0.64 -1.91
N LEU A 93 -3.52 -0.05 -1.18
CA LEU A 93 -3.33 -0.34 0.24
C LEU A 93 -4.55 0.09 1.05
N MET A 94 -5.10 1.28 0.74
CA MET A 94 -6.29 1.80 1.40
C MET A 94 -7.53 0.93 1.13
N GLU A 95 -7.66 0.30 -0.04
CA GLU A 95 -8.78 -0.61 -0.33
C GLU A 95 -8.78 -1.82 0.60
N LYS A 96 -7.61 -2.36 0.94
CA LYS A 96 -7.48 -3.44 1.93
C LYS A 96 -7.91 -2.97 3.34
N VAL A 97 -7.56 -1.73 3.70
CA VAL A 97 -8.03 -1.10 4.95
C VAL A 97 -9.57 -0.96 4.96
N VAL A 98 -10.14 -0.45 3.87
CA VAL A 98 -11.59 -0.30 3.70
C VAL A 98 -12.31 -1.63 3.86
N LYS A 99 -11.81 -2.69 3.23
CA LYS A 99 -12.35 -4.06 3.34
C LYS A 99 -12.21 -4.60 4.76
N LYS A 100 -11.05 -4.45 5.40
CA LYS A 100 -10.77 -4.96 6.76
C LYS A 100 -11.62 -4.29 7.83
N LEU A 101 -11.94 -3.01 7.67
CA LEU A 101 -12.76 -2.23 8.58
C LEU A 101 -14.23 -2.12 8.14
N ASN A 102 -14.62 -2.71 6.99
CA ASN A 102 -15.96 -2.60 6.39
C ASN A 102 -16.42 -1.13 6.21
N LEU A 103 -15.51 -0.22 5.81
CA LEU A 103 -15.82 1.20 5.63
C LEU A 103 -16.65 1.49 4.39
N ASN A 104 -16.83 0.51 3.53
CA ASN A 104 -17.73 0.57 2.37
C ASN A 104 -19.21 0.67 2.76
N VAL A 105 -19.59 0.27 4.00
CA VAL A 105 -20.92 0.44 4.57
C VAL A 105 -20.88 1.55 5.60
N THR A 106 -21.71 2.58 5.42
CA THR A 106 -21.81 3.70 6.36
C THR A 106 -23.19 3.73 7.02
N TYR A 107 -23.21 4.02 8.31
CA TYR A 107 -24.40 4.09 9.14
C TYR A 107 -24.58 5.52 9.64
N THR A 108 -25.67 6.18 9.25
CA THR A 108 -25.90 7.57 9.65
C THR A 108 -27.30 7.72 10.26
N LYS A 109 -27.36 8.56 11.29
CA LYS A 109 -28.63 8.99 11.89
C LYS A 109 -28.90 10.44 11.55
N GLN A 110 -30.10 10.73 11.04
CA GLN A 110 -30.51 12.09 10.74
C GLN A 110 -30.76 12.87 12.03
N ARG A 111 -30.25 14.08 12.10
CA ARG A 111 -30.48 15.05 13.17
C ARG A 111 -30.92 16.38 12.56
N PHE A 112 -31.51 17.27 13.39
CA PHE A 112 -31.96 18.61 12.92
C PHE A 112 -30.87 19.42 12.22
N ALA A 113 -29.61 19.27 12.67
CA ALA A 113 -28.45 19.97 12.14
C ALA A 113 -27.43 19.04 11.45
N GLY A 114 -27.92 18.14 10.56
CA GLY A 114 -27.06 17.23 9.77
C GLY A 114 -27.09 15.78 10.23
N ASN A 115 -26.30 14.93 9.56
CA ASN A 115 -26.25 13.50 9.84
C ASN A 115 -25.11 13.17 10.81
N ILE A 116 -25.38 12.29 11.80
CA ILE A 116 -24.38 11.76 12.71
C ILE A 116 -23.95 10.40 12.17
N ASP A 117 -22.65 10.21 12.01
CA ASP A 117 -22.04 8.94 11.68
C ASP A 117 -21.98 8.04 12.92
N LEU A 118 -22.55 6.85 12.85
CA LEU A 118 -22.64 5.93 13.96
C LEU A 118 -21.45 4.96 14.01
N TYR A 119 -20.67 4.84 12.94
CA TYR A 119 -19.53 3.92 12.83
C TYR A 119 -19.73 2.63 13.67
N LYS A 120 -18.89 2.34 14.67
CA LYS A 120 -19.02 1.14 15.54
C LYS A 120 -20.17 1.21 16.56
N LYS A 121 -20.88 2.34 16.66
CA LYS A 121 -22.01 2.54 17.56
C LYS A 121 -23.38 2.35 16.87
N SER A 122 -23.40 1.76 15.68
CA SER A 122 -24.64 1.40 15.01
C SER A 122 -25.39 0.33 15.80
N PRO A 123 -26.74 0.43 15.96
CA PRO A 123 -27.56 -0.59 16.62
C PRO A 123 -27.64 -1.90 15.84
N ILE A 124 -27.30 -1.86 14.57
CA ILE A 124 -27.35 -3.01 13.66
C ILE A 124 -26.12 -3.01 12.76
N ILE A 125 -25.72 -4.20 12.33
CA ILE A 125 -24.73 -4.42 11.29
C ILE A 125 -25.44 -5.09 10.11
N VAL A 126 -25.22 -4.57 8.91
CA VAL A 126 -25.71 -5.14 7.66
C VAL A 126 -24.56 -5.73 6.88
N GLU A 127 -24.61 -7.03 6.67
CA GLU A 127 -23.67 -7.76 5.83
C GLU A 127 -24.30 -7.97 4.44
N PHE A 128 -23.64 -7.46 3.40
CA PHE A 128 -24.03 -7.71 2.01
C PHE A 128 -23.31 -8.97 1.52
N ILE A 129 -24.02 -10.09 1.43
CA ILE A 129 -23.47 -11.39 1.01
C ILE A 129 -23.29 -11.39 -0.51
N LYS A 130 -24.29 -10.92 -1.24
CA LYS A 130 -24.27 -10.78 -2.70
C LYS A 130 -25.05 -9.53 -3.10
N PRO A 131 -24.40 -8.36 -3.11
CA PRO A 131 -25.05 -7.11 -3.55
C PRO A 131 -25.41 -7.21 -5.03
N VAL A 132 -26.47 -6.52 -5.42
CA VAL A 132 -26.85 -6.39 -6.83
C VAL A 132 -25.78 -5.59 -7.56
N SER A 133 -25.25 -6.14 -8.64
CA SER A 133 -24.17 -5.52 -9.42
C SER A 133 -24.68 -4.71 -10.62
N ASN A 134 -25.82 -5.11 -11.20
CA ASN A 134 -26.40 -4.48 -12.38
C ASN A 134 -27.92 -4.35 -12.26
N ILE A 135 -28.46 -3.23 -12.68
CA ILE A 135 -29.90 -2.99 -12.79
C ILE A 135 -30.14 -2.33 -14.15
N ASN A 136 -31.08 -2.87 -14.91
CA ASN A 136 -31.45 -2.36 -16.25
C ASN A 136 -30.23 -2.16 -17.18
N GLY A 137 -29.17 -2.98 -17.05
CA GLY A 137 -27.96 -2.88 -17.84
C GLY A 137 -26.90 -1.90 -17.29
N GLU A 138 -27.23 -1.13 -16.26
CA GLU A 138 -26.29 -0.21 -15.58
C GLU A 138 -25.66 -0.83 -14.34
N ARG A 139 -24.36 -0.59 -14.15
CA ARG A 139 -23.65 -1.03 -12.94
C ARG A 139 -24.14 -0.27 -11.73
N VAL A 140 -24.49 -0.99 -10.67
CA VAL A 140 -24.85 -0.38 -9.38
C VAL A 140 -23.59 0.13 -8.70
N SER A 141 -23.50 1.45 -8.57
CA SER A 141 -22.37 2.15 -7.94
C SER A 141 -22.64 2.55 -6.49
N SER A 142 -23.90 2.58 -6.05
CA SER A 142 -24.24 2.85 -4.66
C SER A 142 -25.60 2.28 -4.32
N ILE A 143 -25.74 1.78 -3.08
CA ILE A 143 -26.98 1.29 -2.50
C ILE A 143 -27.24 2.10 -1.24
N SER A 144 -28.41 2.67 -1.06
CA SER A 144 -28.78 3.31 0.19
C SER A 144 -30.23 3.02 0.57
N PHE A 145 -30.48 2.91 1.86
CA PHE A 145 -31.82 2.68 2.42
C PHE A 145 -31.88 3.11 3.88
N ASP A 146 -33.09 3.35 4.35
CA ASP A 146 -33.36 3.60 5.76
C ASP A 146 -33.83 2.30 6.41
N ILE A 147 -33.26 1.95 7.56
CA ILE A 147 -33.71 0.82 8.36
C ILE A 147 -34.15 1.29 9.73
N LYS A 148 -35.31 0.81 10.16
CA LYS A 148 -35.84 1.02 11.49
C LYS A 148 -35.86 -0.28 12.26
N ALA A 149 -35.08 -0.36 13.31
CA ALA A 149 -35.00 -1.50 14.20
C ALA A 149 -36.11 -1.39 15.27
N THR A 150 -37.23 -2.11 15.08
CA THR A 150 -38.37 -2.03 15.97
C THR A 150 -38.19 -2.90 17.20
N ASN A 151 -37.74 -4.15 17.00
CA ASN A 151 -37.33 -5.08 18.04
C ASN A 151 -36.08 -5.86 17.60
N LYS A 152 -35.57 -6.75 18.48
CA LYS A 152 -34.34 -7.51 18.14
C LYS A 152 -34.55 -8.54 17.03
N GLU A 153 -35.79 -8.86 16.68
CA GLU A 153 -36.14 -9.90 15.73
C GLU A 153 -36.58 -9.38 14.38
N LEU A 154 -37.12 -8.14 14.33
CA LEU A 154 -37.70 -7.53 13.12
C LEU A 154 -37.19 -6.16 12.87
N CYS A 155 -36.82 -5.90 11.60
CA CYS A 155 -36.43 -4.62 11.09
C CYS A 155 -37.25 -4.26 9.86
N HIS A 156 -37.61 -2.98 9.73
CA HIS A 156 -38.32 -2.44 8.58
C HIS A 156 -37.34 -1.64 7.73
N ILE A 157 -37.25 -1.99 6.44
CA ILE A 157 -36.44 -1.28 5.44
C ILE A 157 -37.35 -0.40 4.62
N LYS A 158 -36.91 0.85 4.43
CA LYS A 158 -37.66 1.87 3.70
C LYS A 158 -36.71 2.68 2.82
N LYS A 159 -37.28 3.41 1.83
CA LYS A 159 -36.57 4.35 0.97
C LYS A 159 -35.34 3.73 0.30
N ILE A 160 -35.51 2.55 -0.28
CA ILE A 160 -34.45 1.87 -1.01
C ILE A 160 -34.08 2.69 -2.25
N ARG A 161 -32.80 2.98 -2.42
CA ARG A 161 -32.24 3.65 -3.59
C ARG A 161 -31.07 2.87 -4.12
N LEU A 162 -31.08 2.62 -5.42
CA LEU A 162 -30.01 1.99 -6.17
C LEU A 162 -29.51 3.00 -7.19
N ASN A 163 -28.26 3.45 -7.04
CA ASN A 163 -27.74 4.67 -7.65
C ASN A 163 -28.64 5.87 -7.24
N ASN A 164 -29.31 6.51 -8.20
CA ASN A 164 -30.27 7.61 -7.96
C ASN A 164 -31.71 7.20 -8.15
N GLN A 165 -32.01 5.91 -8.44
CA GLN A 165 -33.36 5.40 -8.63
C GLN A 165 -33.95 4.96 -7.30
N SER A 166 -35.10 5.53 -6.93
CA SER A 166 -35.83 5.15 -5.72
C SER A 166 -36.80 4.00 -6.03
N LEU A 167 -36.73 2.96 -5.21
CA LEU A 167 -37.70 1.87 -5.21
C LEU A 167 -38.76 2.15 -4.12
N SER A 168 -40.03 2.05 -4.47
CA SER A 168 -41.16 2.32 -3.55
C SER A 168 -41.47 1.16 -2.63
N GLU A 169 -40.62 0.13 -2.56
CA GLU A 169 -40.84 -1.05 -1.76
C GLU A 169 -40.43 -0.81 -0.30
N GLU A 170 -41.32 -1.18 0.62
CA GLU A 170 -41.03 -1.33 2.05
C GLU A 170 -40.94 -2.82 2.35
N LEU A 171 -39.90 -3.23 3.07
CA LEU A 171 -39.63 -4.64 3.38
C LEU A 171 -39.51 -4.83 4.87
N GLU A 172 -40.10 -5.91 5.34
CA GLU A 172 -39.92 -6.42 6.69
C GLU A 172 -38.96 -7.59 6.67
N ILE A 173 -37.89 -7.54 7.45
CA ILE A 173 -36.85 -8.57 7.50
C ILE A 173 -36.62 -9.04 8.92
N LYS A 174 -36.34 -10.34 9.06
CA LYS A 174 -35.92 -10.93 10.31
C LYS A 174 -34.42 -10.78 10.52
N THR A 175 -34.04 -10.42 11.72
CA THR A 175 -32.61 -10.31 12.09
C THR A 175 -31.98 -11.68 12.23
N GLY A 176 -30.70 -11.79 11.86
CA GLY A 176 -29.94 -13.04 11.93
C GLY A 176 -30.11 -13.95 10.74
N GLU A 177 -31.15 -13.80 9.93
CA GLU A 177 -31.41 -14.59 8.72
C GLU A 177 -30.92 -13.90 7.46
N ILE A 178 -30.58 -14.70 6.45
CA ILE A 178 -30.22 -14.18 5.13
C ILE A 178 -31.51 -13.94 4.36
N THR A 179 -31.78 -12.70 4.03
CA THR A 179 -32.98 -12.31 3.30
C THR A 179 -32.65 -11.84 1.90
N GLU A 180 -33.44 -12.30 0.92
CA GLU A 180 -33.32 -11.81 -0.46
C GLU A 180 -34.12 -10.51 -0.61
N THR A 181 -33.45 -9.48 -1.08
CA THR A 181 -34.01 -8.11 -1.21
C THR A 181 -33.67 -7.56 -2.59
N PRO A 182 -34.33 -6.48 -3.04
CA PRO A 182 -33.97 -5.80 -4.30
C PRO A 182 -32.52 -5.31 -4.35
N MET A 183 -31.88 -5.17 -3.18
CA MET A 183 -30.45 -4.79 -3.05
C MET A 183 -29.49 -5.99 -3.14
N GLY A 184 -30.04 -7.22 -3.21
CA GLY A 184 -29.32 -8.49 -3.13
C GLY A 184 -29.53 -9.21 -1.82
N LYS A 185 -28.72 -10.23 -1.55
CA LYS A 185 -28.79 -11.01 -0.30
C LYS A 185 -28.09 -10.28 0.82
N ILE A 186 -28.86 -9.94 1.86
CA ILE A 186 -28.36 -9.24 3.04
C ILE A 186 -28.65 -10.01 4.31
N LYS A 187 -27.82 -9.81 5.33
CA LYS A 187 -28.05 -10.28 6.69
C LYS A 187 -27.95 -9.09 7.64
N VAL A 188 -28.95 -8.92 8.49
CA VAL A 188 -28.98 -7.85 9.49
C VAL A 188 -28.79 -8.46 10.88
N THR A 189 -27.80 -7.98 11.62
CA THR A 189 -27.48 -8.48 12.96
C THR A 189 -27.57 -7.33 13.97
N PRO A 190 -28.33 -7.48 15.09
CA PRO A 190 -28.40 -6.46 16.13
C PRO A 190 -27.07 -6.39 16.92
N THR A 191 -26.66 -5.19 17.31
CA THR A 191 -25.47 -4.93 18.12
C THR A 191 -25.81 -4.71 19.60
N LYS A 192 -24.79 -4.50 20.42
CA LYS A 192 -24.95 -4.13 21.83
C LYS A 192 -25.68 -2.78 22.02
N ASP A 193 -25.52 -1.88 21.06
CA ASP A 193 -26.07 -0.52 21.10
C ASP A 193 -27.53 -0.47 20.62
N PHE A 194 -28.13 -1.62 20.31
CA PHE A 194 -29.51 -1.72 19.84
C PHE A 194 -30.51 -0.97 20.73
N SER A 195 -30.38 -1.10 22.05
CA SER A 195 -31.31 -0.49 23.02
C SER A 195 -31.28 1.04 23.00
N ILE A 196 -30.15 1.64 22.65
CA ILE A 196 -29.95 3.11 22.60
C ILE A 196 -30.68 3.74 21.43
N TYR A 197 -30.80 3.01 20.32
CA TYR A 197 -31.35 3.51 19.05
C TYR A 197 -32.63 2.79 18.62
N LYS A 198 -33.32 2.13 19.56
CA LYS A 198 -34.59 1.47 19.29
C LYS A 198 -35.59 2.45 18.66
N ASN A 199 -36.30 2.00 17.62
CA ASN A 199 -37.27 2.81 16.85
C ASN A 199 -36.71 4.07 16.15
N THR A 200 -35.38 4.14 15.99
CA THR A 200 -34.75 5.23 15.23
C THR A 200 -34.50 4.80 13.79
N ASP A 201 -34.76 5.68 12.84
CA ASP A 201 -34.40 5.48 11.43
C ASP A 201 -32.89 5.70 11.25
N ILE A 202 -32.23 4.70 10.67
CA ILE A 202 -30.80 4.71 10.38
C ILE A 202 -30.64 4.58 8.89
N ASN A 203 -30.01 5.56 8.28
CA ASN A 203 -29.65 5.50 6.88
C ASN A 203 -28.36 4.69 6.71
N ILE A 204 -28.44 3.66 5.88
CA ILE A 204 -27.33 2.79 5.51
C ILE A 204 -26.97 3.06 4.07
N LYS A 205 -25.68 3.24 3.81
CA LYS A 205 -25.18 3.43 2.46
C LYS A 205 -24.00 2.50 2.20
N LEU A 206 -24.12 1.68 1.16
CA LEU A 206 -23.04 0.88 0.60
C LEU A 206 -22.46 1.59 -0.62
N ASN A 207 -21.15 1.78 -0.63
CA ASN A 207 -20.40 2.27 -1.78
C ASN A 207 -19.33 1.24 -2.17
N PRO A 208 -18.86 1.21 -3.42
CA PRO A 208 -17.72 0.38 -3.82
C PRO A 208 -16.47 0.70 -2.99
N SER A 209 -15.78 -0.35 -2.53
CA SER A 209 -14.56 -0.20 -1.71
C SER A 209 -13.51 0.66 -2.39
N GLU A 210 -13.38 0.56 -3.71
CA GLU A 210 -12.45 1.35 -4.52
C GLU A 210 -12.72 2.87 -4.43
N ILE A 211 -13.99 3.29 -4.49
CA ILE A 211 -14.36 4.72 -4.40
C ILE A 211 -14.04 5.28 -3.01
N ILE A 212 -14.34 4.50 -1.96
CA ILE A 212 -14.02 4.89 -0.59
C ILE A 212 -12.50 4.92 -0.38
N ALA A 213 -11.77 3.93 -0.90
CA ALA A 213 -10.32 3.87 -0.83
C ALA A 213 -9.66 5.08 -1.51
N ASN A 214 -10.09 5.43 -2.71
CA ASN A 214 -9.61 6.63 -3.43
C ASN A 214 -9.92 7.93 -2.67
N THR A 215 -11.04 7.98 -1.96
CA THR A 215 -11.40 9.16 -1.15
C THR A 215 -10.56 9.25 0.12
N LEU A 216 -10.34 8.12 0.81
CA LEU A 216 -9.56 8.06 2.05
C LEU A 216 -8.06 8.23 1.79
N SER A 217 -7.51 7.64 0.72
CA SER A 217 -6.10 7.80 0.36
C SER A 217 -5.71 9.27 0.18
N LYS A 218 -6.58 10.09 -0.42
CA LYS A 218 -6.39 11.54 -0.56
C LYS A 218 -6.46 12.32 0.76
N LYS A 219 -7.12 11.76 1.80
CA LYS A 219 -7.20 12.37 3.14
C LYS A 219 -6.01 12.01 4.00
N ILE A 220 -5.26 10.94 3.67
CA ILE A 220 -4.03 10.59 4.37
C ILE A 220 -2.96 11.62 4.02
N THR A 221 -2.40 12.20 5.06
CA THR A 221 -1.22 13.04 4.96
C THR A 221 -0.05 12.30 5.61
N ALA A 222 0.99 12.06 4.83
CA ALA A 222 2.24 11.45 5.30
C ALA A 222 3.36 12.50 5.19
N LYS A 223 4.11 12.71 6.28
CA LYS A 223 5.18 13.70 6.37
C LYS A 223 6.38 13.13 7.09
N ILE A 224 7.56 13.48 6.61
CA ILE A 224 8.84 13.22 7.29
C ILE A 224 9.16 14.47 8.11
N PRO A 225 9.28 14.38 9.45
CA PRO A 225 9.55 15.54 10.29
C PRO A 225 10.94 16.15 10.06
N ASN A 226 11.90 15.32 9.66
CA ASN A 226 13.27 15.74 9.34
C ASN A 226 13.77 14.92 8.13
N PRO A 227 14.34 15.54 7.07
CA PRO A 227 14.85 14.83 5.88
C PRO A 227 15.88 13.73 6.17
N LYS A 228 16.57 13.79 7.31
CA LYS A 228 17.53 12.75 7.75
C LYS A 228 16.90 11.68 8.63
N SER A 229 15.60 11.76 8.89
CA SER A 229 14.86 10.82 9.73
C SER A 229 14.18 9.76 8.88
N THR A 230 14.16 8.52 9.37
CA THR A 230 13.34 7.44 8.81
C THR A 230 11.94 7.39 9.43
N VAL A 231 11.55 8.41 10.19
CA VAL A 231 10.22 8.53 10.81
C VAL A 231 9.23 9.14 9.84
N ILE A 232 8.08 8.50 9.69
CA ILE A 232 6.93 8.99 8.94
C ILE A 232 5.80 9.30 9.92
N ASN A 233 5.28 10.52 9.87
CA ASN A 233 4.06 10.90 10.57
C ASN A 233 2.88 10.79 9.60
N LEU A 234 1.98 9.87 9.90
CA LEU A 234 0.74 9.66 9.17
C LEU A 234 -0.38 10.37 9.90
N SER A 235 -1.19 11.16 9.20
CA SER A 235 -2.35 11.80 9.80
C SER A 235 -3.57 11.75 8.89
N ILE A 236 -4.74 11.70 9.51
CA ILE A 236 -6.04 11.76 8.84
C ILE A 236 -6.99 12.65 9.61
N THR A 237 -7.86 13.35 8.87
CA THR A 237 -8.94 14.16 9.44
C THR A 237 -10.29 13.50 9.13
N ASP A 238 -11.06 13.23 10.17
CA ASP A 238 -12.37 12.60 10.07
C ASP A 238 -13.39 13.23 11.03
N THR A 239 -14.68 13.03 10.77
CA THR A 239 -15.77 13.44 11.66
C THR A 239 -15.91 12.52 12.89
N ASN A 240 -15.42 11.30 12.79
CA ASN A 240 -15.39 10.32 13.87
C ASN A 240 -13.94 10.05 14.29
N PRO A 241 -13.52 10.43 15.53
CA PRO A 241 -12.15 10.25 15.98
C PRO A 241 -11.74 8.77 16.06
N GLN A 242 -12.64 7.89 16.50
CA GLN A 242 -12.39 6.44 16.58
C GLN A 242 -12.14 5.84 15.20
N ARG A 243 -12.92 6.26 14.19
CA ARG A 243 -12.71 5.79 12.81
C ARG A 243 -11.35 6.25 12.27
N ALA A 244 -10.95 7.48 12.55
CA ALA A 244 -9.64 7.99 12.16
C ALA A 244 -8.49 7.18 12.78
N GLU A 245 -8.59 6.84 14.06
CA GLU A 245 -7.63 6.00 14.78
C GLU A 245 -7.58 4.57 14.19
N ASP A 246 -8.76 3.97 13.97
CA ASP A 246 -8.86 2.62 13.40
C ASP A 246 -8.26 2.58 11.98
N ILE A 247 -8.50 3.61 11.15
CA ILE A 247 -7.93 3.69 9.80
C ILE A 247 -6.40 3.72 9.86
N LEU A 248 -5.80 4.59 10.68
CA LEU A 248 -4.34 4.71 10.77
C LEU A 248 -3.68 3.44 11.32
N ASN A 249 -4.24 2.87 12.39
CA ASN A 249 -3.70 1.65 12.99
C ASN A 249 -3.83 0.45 12.03
N THR A 250 -4.98 0.35 11.33
CA THR A 250 -5.19 -0.72 10.35
C THR A 250 -4.33 -0.52 9.11
N LEU A 251 -4.11 0.73 8.68
CA LEU A 251 -3.21 1.04 7.57
C LEU A 251 -1.80 0.53 7.84
N LEU A 252 -1.26 0.79 9.04
CA LEU A 252 0.05 0.25 9.44
C LEU A 252 0.05 -1.28 9.48
N THR A 253 -1.02 -1.89 10.01
CA THR A 253 -1.14 -3.35 10.07
C THR A 253 -1.14 -3.96 8.67
N VAL A 254 -1.97 -3.41 7.76
CA VAL A 254 -2.07 -3.89 6.37
C VAL A 254 -0.75 -3.67 5.62
N TYR A 255 -0.08 -2.54 5.84
CA TYR A 255 1.23 -2.28 5.27
C TYR A 255 2.25 -3.36 5.69
N ASN A 256 2.31 -3.70 6.97
CA ASN A 256 3.21 -4.73 7.48
C ASN A 256 2.84 -6.14 6.98
N GLU A 257 1.55 -6.46 6.88
CA GLU A 257 1.07 -7.72 6.29
C GLU A 257 1.50 -7.85 4.82
N GLU A 258 1.36 -6.77 4.03
CA GLU A 258 1.78 -6.75 2.62
C GLU A 258 3.29 -6.88 2.48
N TRP A 259 4.05 -6.17 3.30
CA TRP A 259 5.51 -6.30 3.35
C TRP A 259 5.94 -7.75 3.60
N ILE A 260 5.41 -8.37 4.66
CA ILE A 260 5.72 -9.77 5.00
C ILE A 260 5.32 -10.72 3.87
N ASN A 261 4.12 -10.53 3.28
CA ASN A 261 3.64 -11.39 2.20
C ASN A 261 4.52 -11.28 0.95
N HIS A 262 4.92 -10.06 0.59
CA HIS A 262 5.82 -9.82 -0.55
C HIS A 262 7.18 -10.50 -0.36
N ILE A 263 7.76 -10.38 0.84
CA ILE A 263 9.03 -11.02 1.17
C ILE A 263 8.88 -12.54 1.17
N LYS A 264 7.82 -13.10 1.78
CA LYS A 264 7.54 -14.55 1.76
C LYS A 264 7.38 -15.09 0.34
N GLU A 265 6.68 -14.38 -0.52
CA GLU A 265 6.52 -14.78 -1.93
C GLU A 265 7.88 -14.84 -2.63
N SER A 266 8.77 -13.87 -2.40
CA SER A 266 10.13 -13.87 -2.93
C SER A 266 10.94 -15.09 -2.46
N TYR A 267 10.89 -15.42 -1.17
CA TYR A 267 11.58 -16.61 -0.63
C TYR A 267 10.99 -17.90 -1.18
N ASN A 268 9.67 -18.01 -1.30
CA ASN A 268 9.02 -19.20 -1.85
C ASN A 268 9.41 -19.42 -3.31
N ASN A 269 9.41 -18.37 -4.13
CA ASN A 269 9.82 -18.43 -5.52
C ASN A 269 11.28 -18.86 -5.65
N THR A 270 12.16 -18.33 -4.79
CA THR A 270 13.57 -18.72 -4.75
C THR A 270 13.75 -20.18 -4.32
N SER A 271 12.99 -20.66 -3.31
CA SER A 271 13.04 -22.07 -2.89
C SER A 271 12.61 -23.02 -3.99
N GLN A 272 11.48 -22.75 -4.65
CA GLN A 272 10.97 -23.57 -5.77
C GLN A 272 11.98 -23.64 -6.91
N PHE A 273 12.61 -22.52 -7.19
CA PHE A 273 13.68 -22.46 -8.16
C PHE A 273 14.84 -23.38 -7.82
N ILE A 274 15.42 -23.21 -6.60
CA ILE A 274 16.56 -24.01 -6.15
C ILE A 274 16.19 -25.50 -6.15
N GLU A 275 15.01 -25.87 -5.68
CA GLU A 275 14.51 -27.26 -5.67
C GLU A 275 14.44 -27.83 -7.10
N THR A 276 13.96 -27.05 -8.08
CA THR A 276 13.93 -27.46 -9.48
C THR A 276 15.34 -27.73 -10.01
N GLN A 277 16.32 -26.88 -9.67
CA GLN A 277 17.71 -27.05 -10.08
C GLN A 277 18.38 -28.25 -9.40
N LEU A 278 18.13 -28.47 -8.11
CA LEU A 278 18.60 -29.63 -7.39
C LEU A 278 18.12 -30.93 -8.04
N ASN A 279 16.83 -31.01 -8.40
CA ASN A 279 16.25 -32.18 -9.06
C ASN A 279 16.91 -32.44 -10.44
N ARG A 280 17.17 -31.36 -11.20
CA ARG A 280 17.87 -31.47 -12.49
C ARG A 280 19.29 -31.97 -12.31
N LEU A 281 20.07 -31.35 -11.44
CA LEU A 281 21.44 -31.78 -11.16
C LEU A 281 21.50 -33.21 -10.61
N GLU A 282 20.56 -33.61 -9.78
CA GLU A 282 20.47 -34.97 -9.27
C GLU A 282 20.23 -35.97 -10.40
N SER A 283 19.37 -35.64 -11.37
CA SER A 283 19.14 -36.47 -12.55
C SER A 283 20.42 -36.61 -13.43
N GLU A 284 21.12 -35.51 -13.64
CA GLU A 284 22.39 -35.48 -14.41
C GLU A 284 23.48 -36.31 -13.68
N LEU A 285 23.67 -36.13 -12.35
CA LEU A 285 24.62 -36.88 -11.56
C LEU A 285 24.30 -38.38 -11.43
N ARG A 286 22.99 -38.76 -11.48
CA ARG A 286 22.59 -40.18 -11.51
C ARG A 286 22.88 -40.85 -12.84
N LEU A 287 22.81 -40.12 -13.94
CA LEU A 287 23.19 -40.61 -15.26
C LEU A 287 24.70 -40.81 -15.39
N ASP A 288 25.50 -39.98 -14.73
CA ASP A 288 26.97 -40.07 -14.72
C ASP A 288 27.51 -41.14 -13.79
N LYS A 289 26.74 -41.65 -12.80
CA LYS A 289 27.13 -42.72 -11.82
C LYS A 289 27.41 -44.09 -12.44
N LYS A 290 27.41 -44.26 -13.73
CA LYS A 290 27.90 -45.51 -14.41
C LYS A 290 29.41 -45.62 -14.55
N ILE A 291 30.17 -44.59 -14.10
CA ILE A 291 31.61 -44.56 -14.15
C ILE A 291 32.13 -44.29 -12.73
N ASP A 292 32.41 -45.35 -11.99
CA ASP A 292 32.99 -45.32 -10.65
C ASP A 292 34.52 -45.33 -10.76
N LEU A 293 35.19 -44.23 -10.39
CA LEU A 293 36.61 -44.22 -10.12
C LEU A 293 36.91 -43.25 -8.97
N GLN A 294 37.43 -43.85 -7.88
CA GLN A 294 37.98 -43.12 -6.73
C GLN A 294 39.31 -42.48 -7.10
N GLN A 295 39.46 -41.18 -6.93
CA GLN A 295 40.75 -40.64 -6.44
C GLN A 295 40.61 -39.21 -5.90
N LYS A 296 41.37 -38.97 -4.84
CA LYS A 296 41.47 -37.74 -4.06
C LYS A 296 42.57 -36.86 -4.65
N SER A 297 42.34 -35.62 -5.00
CA SER A 297 43.43 -34.67 -5.30
C SER A 297 43.15 -33.24 -4.86
N SER A 298 44.21 -32.65 -4.41
CA SER A 298 44.59 -31.38 -3.82
C SER A 298 43.74 -30.12 -4.17
N MET A 299 43.38 -29.44 -3.08
CA MET A 299 42.62 -28.21 -3.02
C MET A 299 43.55 -27.00 -2.86
N THR A 300 43.62 -26.10 -3.85
CA THR A 300 43.89 -24.70 -3.56
C THR A 300 43.55 -23.75 -4.73
N ASP A 301 43.67 -24.15 -6.02
CA ASP A 301 43.28 -23.29 -7.16
C ASP A 301 41.83 -23.54 -7.64
N SER A 302 41.25 -24.59 -7.13
CA SER A 302 39.86 -25.03 -7.38
C SER A 302 38.80 -24.03 -6.89
N GLU A 303 39.08 -23.21 -5.87
CA GLU A 303 38.05 -22.36 -5.24
C GLU A 303 37.67 -21.15 -6.10
N THR A 304 38.63 -20.54 -6.81
CA THR A 304 38.38 -19.40 -7.71
C THR A 304 37.67 -19.82 -8.98
N LEU A 305 38.11 -20.91 -9.62
CA LEU A 305 37.48 -21.50 -10.80
C LEU A 305 36.05 -21.99 -10.47
N PHE A 306 35.86 -22.62 -9.32
CA PHE A 306 34.60 -23.05 -8.78
C PHE A 306 33.64 -21.86 -8.59
N SER A 307 34.12 -20.77 -8.01
CA SER A 307 33.32 -19.54 -7.82
C SER A 307 32.88 -18.97 -9.18
N VAL A 308 33.76 -18.87 -10.18
CA VAL A 308 33.47 -18.37 -11.52
C VAL A 308 32.46 -19.27 -12.23
N ASN A 309 32.64 -20.59 -12.16
CA ASN A 309 31.74 -21.56 -12.78
C ASN A 309 30.34 -21.54 -12.16
N ASN A 310 30.22 -21.37 -10.84
CA ASN A 310 28.94 -21.19 -10.18
C ASN A 310 28.22 -19.92 -10.64
N GLN A 311 28.93 -18.80 -10.73
CA GLN A 311 28.38 -17.56 -11.27
C GLN A 311 27.91 -17.72 -12.71
N LEU A 312 28.67 -18.44 -13.54
CA LEU A 312 28.32 -18.75 -14.92
C LEU A 312 27.04 -19.58 -15.03
N LEU A 313 26.92 -20.64 -14.22
CA LEU A 313 25.75 -21.51 -14.18
C LEU A 313 24.49 -20.73 -13.73
N VAL A 314 24.59 -19.96 -12.65
CA VAL A 314 23.50 -19.11 -12.16
C VAL A 314 23.07 -18.11 -13.22
N THR A 315 24.03 -17.45 -13.88
CA THR A 315 23.75 -16.43 -14.92
C THR A 315 23.08 -17.06 -16.15
N LYS A 316 23.58 -18.22 -16.64
CA LYS A 316 22.97 -18.97 -17.77
C LYS A 316 21.56 -19.41 -17.44
N TYR A 317 21.32 -19.82 -16.20
CA TYR A 317 20.00 -20.22 -15.80
C TYR A 317 19.01 -19.06 -15.77
N ILE A 318 19.38 -17.92 -15.18
CA ILE A 318 18.50 -16.74 -15.21
C ILE A 318 18.17 -16.35 -16.67
N LYS A 319 19.13 -16.48 -17.60
CA LYS A 319 18.89 -16.29 -19.04
C LYS A 319 17.76 -17.18 -19.53
N ASN A 320 17.82 -18.49 -19.25
CA ASN A 320 16.82 -19.46 -19.69
C ASN A 320 15.46 -19.19 -19.02
N TYR A 321 15.45 -18.90 -17.72
CA TYR A 321 14.24 -18.57 -16.98
C TYR A 321 13.49 -17.37 -17.57
N ILE A 322 14.21 -16.29 -17.90
CA ILE A 322 13.64 -15.11 -18.54
C ILE A 322 13.16 -15.40 -19.96
N ALA A 323 13.84 -16.30 -20.70
CA ALA A 323 13.46 -16.66 -22.05
C ALA A 323 12.16 -17.48 -22.09
N GLU A 324 11.96 -18.38 -21.12
CA GLU A 324 10.82 -19.30 -21.07
C GLU A 324 9.57 -18.69 -20.41
N GLN A 325 9.74 -17.77 -19.45
CA GLN A 325 8.64 -17.24 -18.63
C GLN A 325 8.57 -15.71 -18.71
N THR A 326 7.53 -15.21 -19.36
CA THR A 326 7.39 -13.78 -19.68
C THR A 326 6.81 -12.91 -18.54
N ASP A 327 6.06 -13.48 -17.61
CA ASP A 327 5.27 -12.72 -16.61
C ASP A 327 5.52 -13.14 -15.15
N ASN A 328 6.62 -13.84 -14.88
CA ASN A 328 6.96 -14.29 -13.54
C ASN A 328 8.08 -13.45 -12.90
N ILE A 329 8.03 -13.36 -11.58
CA ILE A 329 9.08 -12.73 -10.78
C ILE A 329 10.38 -13.51 -10.95
N ILE A 330 11.45 -12.83 -11.32
CA ILE A 330 12.78 -13.45 -11.41
C ILE A 330 13.27 -13.71 -10.00
N PRO A 331 13.73 -14.95 -9.68
CA PRO A 331 14.23 -15.28 -8.36
C PRO A 331 15.40 -14.37 -7.95
N LYS A 332 15.32 -13.86 -6.72
CA LYS A 332 16.39 -13.10 -6.08
C LYS A 332 17.25 -14.06 -5.23
N ASN A 333 18.40 -13.59 -4.76
CA ASN A 333 19.25 -14.34 -3.81
C ASN A 333 19.93 -15.62 -4.35
N LEU A 334 20.12 -15.67 -5.66
CA LEU A 334 20.85 -16.78 -6.29
C LEU A 334 22.38 -16.66 -6.17
N GLY A 335 22.86 -15.67 -5.42
CA GLY A 335 24.31 -15.46 -5.25
C GLY A 335 24.99 -14.80 -6.46
N LEU A 336 24.27 -14.07 -7.30
CA LEU A 336 24.86 -13.24 -8.36
C LEU A 336 25.75 -12.16 -7.77
N GLN A 337 27.00 -12.08 -8.26
CA GLN A 337 27.97 -11.06 -7.83
C GLN A 337 27.99 -9.83 -8.77
N ASN A 338 26.98 -9.65 -9.61
CA ASN A 338 26.87 -8.55 -10.54
C ASN A 338 25.79 -7.55 -10.07
N ASP A 339 26.21 -6.48 -9.42
CA ASP A 339 25.32 -5.46 -8.83
C ASP A 339 24.37 -4.82 -9.86
N THR A 340 24.87 -4.60 -11.10
CA THR A 340 24.04 -4.03 -12.19
C THR A 340 22.90 -4.96 -12.57
N LEU A 341 23.21 -6.26 -12.73
CA LEU A 341 22.20 -7.25 -13.09
C LEU A 341 21.17 -7.45 -11.97
N CYS A 342 21.62 -7.43 -10.72
CA CYS A 342 20.77 -7.50 -9.55
C CYS A 342 19.79 -6.30 -9.48
N ALA A 343 20.28 -5.08 -9.75
CA ALA A 343 19.44 -3.88 -9.79
C ALA A 343 18.37 -3.96 -10.88
N LEU A 344 18.74 -4.39 -12.10
CA LEU A 344 17.80 -4.56 -13.21
C LEU A 344 16.73 -5.61 -12.93
N ILE A 345 17.08 -6.72 -12.30
CA ILE A 345 16.14 -7.77 -11.87
C ILE A 345 15.16 -7.20 -10.83
N ASN A 346 15.64 -6.37 -9.90
CA ASN A 346 14.78 -5.74 -8.90
C ASN A 346 13.76 -4.79 -9.54
N GLU A 347 14.19 -3.95 -10.49
CA GLU A 347 13.29 -3.07 -11.23
C GLU A 347 12.24 -3.86 -12.02
N TYR A 348 12.65 -4.92 -12.71
CA TYR A 348 11.73 -5.80 -13.45
C TYR A 348 10.69 -6.43 -12.52
N ASN A 349 11.11 -6.97 -11.38
CA ASN A 349 10.21 -7.59 -10.40
C ASN A 349 9.22 -6.58 -9.81
N THR A 350 9.63 -5.32 -9.61
CA THR A 350 8.75 -4.25 -9.15
C THR A 350 7.66 -3.94 -10.19
N ILE A 351 8.02 -3.90 -11.48
CA ILE A 351 7.06 -3.67 -12.56
C ILE A 351 6.06 -4.82 -12.66
N ILE A 352 6.50 -6.09 -12.51
CA ILE A 352 5.60 -7.26 -12.48
C ILE A 352 4.63 -7.18 -11.29
N SER A 353 5.12 -6.85 -10.10
CA SER A 353 4.27 -6.70 -8.91
C SER A 353 3.21 -5.61 -9.13
N THR A 354 3.58 -4.49 -9.75
CA THR A 354 2.65 -3.42 -10.11
C THR A 354 1.62 -3.89 -11.15
N LYS A 355 2.04 -4.68 -12.16
CA LYS A 355 1.14 -5.28 -13.16
C LYS A 355 0.11 -6.18 -12.49
N LYS A 356 0.53 -7.08 -11.60
CA LYS A 356 -0.37 -7.97 -10.85
C LYS A 356 -1.39 -7.17 -10.05
N GLN A 357 -0.95 -6.14 -9.30
CA GLN A 357 -1.84 -5.29 -8.50
C GLN A 357 -2.90 -4.57 -9.33
N ILE A 358 -2.54 -4.09 -10.53
CA ILE A 358 -3.48 -3.41 -11.44
C ILE A 358 -4.45 -4.41 -12.08
N THR A 359 -4.01 -5.63 -12.35
CA THR A 359 -4.87 -6.68 -12.92
C THR A 359 -5.89 -7.19 -11.90
N ASP A 360 -5.49 -7.33 -10.63
CA ASP A 360 -6.34 -7.79 -9.53
C ASP A 360 -7.37 -6.71 -9.09
N SER A 361 -7.02 -5.44 -9.24
CA SER A 361 -7.97 -4.33 -9.06
C SER A 361 -8.80 -4.17 -10.34
N ASN A 362 -10.05 -4.63 -10.35
CA ASN A 362 -11.04 -4.64 -11.46
C ASN A 362 -11.12 -3.38 -12.36
N ASN A 363 -10.13 -2.53 -12.35
CA ASN A 363 -9.99 -1.27 -13.08
C ASN A 363 -8.97 -1.43 -14.22
N SER A 364 -9.21 -2.42 -15.10
CA SER A 364 -8.37 -2.69 -16.26
C SER A 364 -8.46 -1.58 -17.31
N ASN A 365 -7.76 -0.48 -17.06
CA ASN A 365 -7.49 0.53 -18.07
C ASN A 365 -6.50 -0.08 -19.09
N LYS A 366 -7.02 -0.60 -20.21
CA LYS A 366 -6.24 -1.30 -21.26
C LYS A 366 -4.98 -0.52 -21.67
N THR A 367 -5.04 0.81 -21.68
CA THR A 367 -3.91 1.68 -22.01
C THR A 367 -2.78 1.58 -20.97
N LYS A 368 -3.10 1.55 -19.68
CA LYS A 368 -2.09 1.42 -18.60
C LYS A 368 -1.41 0.05 -18.61
N ILE A 369 -2.18 -1.01 -18.89
CA ILE A 369 -1.62 -2.37 -18.98
C ILE A 369 -0.69 -2.48 -20.20
N SER A 370 -1.04 -1.86 -21.34
CA SER A 370 -0.19 -1.80 -22.52
C SER A 370 1.13 -1.09 -22.23
N ASP A 371 1.10 0.04 -21.55
CA ASP A 371 2.31 0.80 -21.16
C ASP A 371 3.22 0.01 -20.22
N ILE A 372 2.63 -0.73 -19.28
CA ILE A 372 3.38 -1.59 -18.37
C ILE A 372 4.01 -2.76 -19.13
N ASN A 373 3.29 -3.40 -20.05
CA ASN A 373 3.84 -4.47 -20.87
C ASN A 373 5.03 -4.00 -21.73
N ASN A 374 4.94 -2.80 -22.32
CA ASN A 374 6.05 -2.21 -23.06
C ASN A 374 7.27 -1.94 -22.16
N LYS A 375 7.04 -1.45 -20.93
CA LYS A 375 8.13 -1.27 -19.95
C LYS A 375 8.76 -2.59 -19.53
N LEU A 376 7.97 -3.64 -19.33
CA LEU A 376 8.46 -4.98 -19.01
C LEU A 376 9.33 -5.54 -20.13
N GLU A 377 8.90 -5.44 -21.40
CA GLU A 377 9.65 -5.97 -22.54
C GLU A 377 10.97 -5.21 -22.76
N ASN A 378 10.96 -3.90 -22.61
CA ASN A 378 12.18 -3.10 -22.65
C ASN A 378 13.17 -3.50 -21.54
N LYS A 379 12.66 -3.67 -20.31
CA LYS A 379 13.51 -4.07 -19.18
C LYS A 379 14.04 -5.50 -19.34
N ARG A 380 13.21 -6.42 -19.86
CA ARG A 380 13.61 -7.79 -20.20
C ARG A 380 14.77 -7.82 -21.21
N THR A 381 14.68 -7.03 -22.26
CA THR A 381 15.73 -6.92 -23.28
C THR A 381 17.03 -6.38 -22.67
N GLU A 382 16.93 -5.38 -21.79
CA GLU A 382 18.07 -4.81 -21.07
C GLU A 382 18.74 -5.85 -20.15
N ILE A 383 17.97 -6.64 -19.44
CA ILE A 383 18.46 -7.72 -18.58
C ILE A 383 19.16 -8.79 -19.44
N LEU A 384 18.55 -9.25 -20.53
CA LEU A 384 19.16 -10.25 -21.41
C LEU A 384 20.49 -9.80 -22.00
N TYR A 385 20.59 -8.53 -22.40
CA TYR A 385 21.84 -7.94 -22.86
C TYR A 385 22.94 -7.94 -21.77
N ASN A 386 22.60 -7.55 -20.55
CA ASN A 386 23.56 -7.55 -19.44
C ASN A 386 23.95 -8.96 -19.00
N ILE A 387 23.02 -9.93 -19.07
CA ILE A 387 23.29 -11.34 -18.84
C ILE A 387 24.34 -11.84 -19.86
N GLU A 388 24.15 -11.58 -21.14
CA GLU A 388 25.08 -12.03 -22.19
C GLU A 388 26.50 -11.44 -21.97
N LYS A 389 26.56 -10.14 -21.67
CA LYS A 389 27.82 -9.48 -21.29
C LYS A 389 28.49 -10.12 -20.09
N ASN A 390 27.71 -10.47 -19.05
CA ASN A 390 28.22 -11.14 -17.86
C ASN A 390 28.73 -12.55 -18.15
N ILE A 391 27.99 -13.33 -18.94
CA ILE A 391 28.41 -14.68 -19.41
C ILE A 391 29.74 -14.60 -20.14
N ASN A 392 29.89 -13.66 -21.09
CA ASN A 392 31.14 -13.50 -21.83
C ASN A 392 32.32 -13.14 -20.91
N THR A 393 32.08 -12.28 -19.92
CA THR A 393 33.11 -11.91 -18.93
C THR A 393 33.52 -13.10 -18.06
N LEU A 394 32.56 -13.91 -17.61
CA LEU A 394 32.80 -15.09 -16.77
C LEU A 394 33.47 -16.21 -17.57
N ASN A 395 33.07 -16.42 -18.82
CA ASN A 395 33.74 -17.39 -19.73
C ASN A 395 35.21 -16.99 -19.97
N PHE A 396 35.49 -15.69 -20.18
CA PHE A 396 36.87 -15.21 -20.32
C PHE A 396 37.69 -15.45 -19.08
N LYS A 397 37.13 -15.16 -17.87
CA LYS A 397 37.80 -15.45 -16.59
C LYS A 397 38.06 -16.91 -16.38
N ALA A 398 37.07 -17.78 -16.66
CA ALA A 398 37.23 -19.23 -16.54
C ALA A 398 38.37 -19.74 -17.45
N LYS A 399 38.35 -19.30 -18.73
CA LYS A 399 39.37 -19.68 -19.70
C LYS A 399 40.79 -19.24 -19.29
N THR A 400 40.94 -18.04 -18.74
CA THR A 400 42.24 -17.53 -18.26
C THR A 400 42.77 -18.39 -17.10
N ILE A 401 41.91 -18.80 -16.15
CA ILE A 401 42.29 -19.69 -15.05
C ILE A 401 42.67 -21.07 -15.58
N GLU A 402 41.91 -21.63 -16.54
CA GLU A 402 42.22 -22.95 -17.18
C GLU A 402 43.51 -22.90 -17.97
N GLU A 403 43.81 -21.81 -18.72
CA GLU A 403 45.09 -21.66 -19.44
C GLU A 403 46.30 -21.55 -18.52
N ASP A 404 46.15 -20.99 -17.33
CA ASP A 404 47.20 -20.92 -16.34
C ASP A 404 47.42 -22.32 -15.63
N ASP A 405 46.33 -23.06 -15.39
CA ASP A 405 46.37 -24.44 -14.92
C ASP A 405 47.03 -25.41 -15.97
N ASP A 406 46.71 -25.24 -17.25
CA ASP A 406 47.30 -26.03 -18.34
C ASP A 406 48.81 -25.76 -18.51
N LYS A 407 49.24 -24.51 -18.31
CA LYS A 407 50.68 -24.17 -18.28
C LYS A 407 51.40 -24.86 -17.13
N LEU A 408 50.77 -24.93 -15.95
CA LEU A 408 51.32 -25.69 -14.79
C LEU A 408 51.32 -27.19 -15.07
N ALA A 409 50.27 -27.78 -15.65
CA ALA A 409 50.21 -29.19 -16.00
C ALA A 409 51.24 -29.59 -17.08
N CYS A 410 51.53 -28.75 -18.07
CA CYS A 410 52.57 -28.97 -19.06
C CYS A 410 53.99 -29.00 -18.45
N LEU A 411 54.21 -28.30 -17.35
CA LEU A 411 55.50 -28.33 -16.62
C LEU A 411 55.70 -29.67 -15.88
N PHE A 412 54.65 -30.44 -15.61
CA PHE A 412 54.70 -31.74 -14.93
C PHE A 412 54.66 -32.95 -15.87
N GLY A 413 54.71 -32.78 -17.20
CA GLY A 413 55.10 -33.83 -18.16
C GLY A 413 54.05 -34.92 -18.43
N SER A 414 52.77 -34.65 -18.33
CA SER A 414 51.71 -35.62 -18.67
C SER A 414 51.13 -35.35 -20.09
N ASP A 415 51.68 -36.03 -21.08
CA ASP A 415 51.30 -35.93 -22.49
C ASP A 415 50.49 -37.15 -22.94
N SER A 416 49.22 -37.27 -22.52
CA SER A 416 48.25 -38.13 -23.18
C SER A 416 46.88 -37.49 -23.28
N LYS A 417 46.31 -37.46 -24.51
CA LYS A 417 44.99 -36.94 -24.80
C LYS A 417 43.89 -37.57 -23.93
N ASP A 418 44.01 -38.87 -23.68
CA ASP A 418 43.03 -39.65 -22.91
C ASP A 418 42.99 -39.22 -21.43
N ILE A 419 44.15 -38.87 -20.85
CA ILE A 419 44.23 -38.39 -19.48
C ILE A 419 43.60 -37.01 -19.33
N LYS A 420 43.79 -36.10 -20.34
CA LYS A 420 43.18 -34.77 -20.35
C LYS A 420 41.63 -34.84 -20.46
N GLU A 421 41.09 -35.77 -21.23
CA GLU A 421 39.66 -35.98 -21.40
C GLU A 421 39.05 -36.57 -20.09
N ILE A 422 39.69 -37.55 -19.47
CA ILE A 422 39.25 -38.10 -18.19
C ILE A 422 39.30 -37.03 -17.08
N MET A 423 40.39 -36.24 -16.98
CA MET A 423 40.48 -35.14 -16.03
C MET A 423 39.43 -34.06 -16.23
N SER A 424 39.05 -33.77 -17.48
CA SER A 424 37.99 -32.78 -17.78
C SER A 424 36.63 -33.28 -17.33
N LEU A 425 36.31 -34.56 -17.51
CA LEU A 425 35.06 -35.19 -17.07
C LEU A 425 34.98 -35.27 -15.54
N GLU A 426 36.06 -35.63 -14.87
CA GLU A 426 36.11 -35.62 -13.40
C GLU A 426 35.95 -34.23 -12.81
N ARG A 427 36.56 -33.20 -13.42
CA ARG A 427 36.38 -31.81 -13.01
C ARG A 427 34.91 -31.35 -13.21
N GLU A 428 34.27 -31.76 -14.29
CA GLU A 428 32.86 -31.44 -14.54
C GLU A 428 31.95 -32.09 -13.49
N GLU A 429 32.16 -33.36 -13.16
CA GLU A 429 31.40 -34.06 -12.11
C GLU A 429 31.60 -33.44 -10.73
N GLN A 430 32.86 -33.14 -10.37
CA GLN A 430 33.19 -32.46 -9.12
C GLN A 430 32.54 -31.08 -9.03
N THR A 431 32.57 -30.32 -10.12
CA THR A 431 31.91 -29.01 -10.21
C THR A 431 30.40 -29.15 -10.03
N LYS A 432 29.76 -30.13 -10.66
CA LYS A 432 28.31 -30.40 -10.50
C LYS A 432 27.98 -30.80 -9.06
N LYS A 433 28.77 -31.67 -8.42
CA LYS A 433 28.57 -32.03 -7.00
C LYS A 433 28.74 -30.86 -6.05
N ALA A 434 29.78 -30.07 -6.25
CA ALA A 434 30.02 -28.89 -5.43
C ALA A 434 28.90 -27.82 -5.62
N PHE A 435 28.39 -27.65 -6.86
CA PHE A 435 27.27 -26.79 -7.13
C PHE A 435 25.97 -27.31 -6.50
N TYR A 436 25.71 -28.60 -6.54
CA TYR A 436 24.59 -29.22 -5.84
C TYR A 436 24.63 -28.93 -4.34
N ASN A 437 25.80 -29.14 -3.67
CA ASN A 437 25.96 -28.81 -2.25
C ASN A 437 25.77 -27.30 -1.96
N TYR A 438 26.26 -26.44 -2.85
CA TYR A 438 26.05 -25.00 -2.76
C TYR A 438 24.56 -24.64 -2.82
N LEU A 439 23.81 -25.18 -3.78
CA LEU A 439 22.38 -24.97 -3.89
C LEU A 439 21.62 -25.51 -2.69
N LEU A 440 21.99 -26.69 -2.17
CA LEU A 440 21.38 -27.26 -0.97
C LEU A 440 21.55 -26.30 0.23
N LYS A 441 22.78 -25.82 0.44
CA LYS A 441 23.07 -24.82 1.47
C LYS A 441 22.24 -23.56 1.28
N LYS A 442 22.12 -23.06 0.03
CA LYS A 442 21.30 -21.90 -0.29
C LYS A 442 19.82 -22.12 -0.05
N LEU A 443 19.30 -23.31 -0.30
CA LEU A 443 17.92 -23.67 0.01
C LEU A 443 17.66 -23.62 1.52
N GLU A 444 18.57 -24.18 2.33
CA GLU A 444 18.45 -24.15 3.78
C GLU A 444 18.54 -22.72 4.34
N GLU A 445 19.50 -21.91 3.86
CA GLU A 445 19.63 -20.50 4.20
C GLU A 445 18.36 -19.73 3.84
N ASN A 446 17.78 -19.98 2.67
CA ASN A 446 16.54 -19.35 2.21
C ASN A 446 15.33 -19.74 3.08
N LYS A 447 15.19 -21.03 3.42
CA LYS A 447 14.13 -21.52 4.33
C LYS A 447 14.27 -20.92 5.72
N LEU A 448 15.47 -20.84 6.27
CA LEU A 448 15.74 -20.22 7.56
C LEU A 448 15.39 -18.71 7.52
N SER A 449 15.84 -17.98 6.51
CA SER A 449 15.55 -16.55 6.34
C SER A 449 14.06 -16.28 6.22
N SER A 450 13.31 -17.14 5.51
CA SER A 450 11.85 -17.02 5.37
C SER A 450 11.10 -17.19 6.69
N SER A 451 11.68 -17.91 7.66
CA SER A 451 11.10 -18.11 9.00
C SER A 451 11.36 -16.94 9.95
N LEU A 452 12.36 -16.10 9.65
CA LEU A 452 12.82 -14.99 10.49
C LEU A 452 12.34 -13.62 9.99
N ILE A 453 11.35 -13.57 9.07
CA ILE A 453 10.84 -12.31 8.54
C ILE A 453 10.16 -11.50 9.65
N VAL A 454 10.60 -10.27 9.82
CA VAL A 454 10.03 -9.31 10.77
C VAL A 454 9.49 -8.08 10.04
N ASN A 455 8.64 -7.31 10.72
CA ASN A 455 8.16 -6.05 10.19
C ASN A 455 9.32 -5.08 9.92
N ASN A 456 9.26 -4.35 8.82
CA ASN A 456 10.20 -3.27 8.52
C ASN A 456 9.85 -1.95 9.20
N THR A 457 8.86 -1.95 10.09
CA THR A 457 8.38 -0.76 10.79
C THR A 457 8.40 -0.95 12.29
N ARG A 458 8.68 0.13 13.02
CA ARG A 458 8.52 0.24 14.46
C ARG A 458 7.53 1.36 14.79
N LEU A 459 6.44 1.01 15.47
CA LEU A 459 5.48 2.00 15.95
C LEU A 459 6.12 2.84 17.04
N LEU A 460 6.20 4.16 16.85
CA LEU A 460 6.70 5.12 17.84
C LEU A 460 5.55 5.74 18.66
N LYS A 461 4.48 6.14 17.97
CA LYS A 461 3.29 6.71 18.57
C LYS A 461 2.05 6.08 17.93
N PRO A 462 1.16 5.44 18.69
CA PRO A 462 -0.10 4.92 18.17
C PRO A 462 -0.98 6.06 17.66
N ALA A 463 -2.01 5.73 16.88
CA ALA A 463 -2.95 6.71 16.38
C ALA A 463 -3.67 7.40 17.53
N THR A 464 -3.34 8.66 17.77
CA THR A 464 -3.90 9.50 18.82
C THR A 464 -4.07 10.94 18.32
N GLY A 465 -4.80 11.75 19.06
CA GLY A 465 -4.97 13.17 18.76
C GLY A 465 -5.75 13.88 19.86
N GLU A 466 -5.94 15.18 19.67
CA GLU A 466 -6.70 15.99 20.64
C GLU A 466 -8.17 15.58 20.67
N GLU A 467 -8.78 15.62 21.83
CA GLU A 467 -10.22 15.36 22.01
C GLU A 467 -11.06 16.49 21.41
N GLU A 468 -10.51 17.70 21.34
CA GLU A 468 -11.17 18.84 20.74
C GLU A 468 -11.13 18.79 19.21
N PRO A 469 -12.23 19.17 18.53
CA PRO A 469 -12.26 19.21 17.08
C PRO A 469 -11.37 20.34 16.54
N ILE A 470 -10.56 20.02 15.50
CA ILE A 470 -9.75 21.03 14.81
C ILE A 470 -10.60 22.01 13.98
N TYR A 471 -11.82 21.61 13.63
CA TYR A 471 -12.79 22.39 12.85
C TYR A 471 -14.23 22.03 13.28
N PRO A 472 -15.18 22.98 13.31
CA PRO A 472 -14.96 24.41 13.20
C PRO A 472 -14.37 25.02 14.48
N LYS A 473 -13.46 25.98 14.32
CA LYS A 473 -12.98 26.78 15.47
C LYS A 473 -14.05 27.82 15.81
N LYS A 474 -14.95 27.47 16.73
CA LYS A 474 -16.15 28.24 17.10
C LYS A 474 -15.86 29.72 17.39
N VAL A 475 -14.77 30.00 18.12
CA VAL A 475 -14.36 31.35 18.47
C VAL A 475 -14.14 32.23 17.22
N TYR A 476 -13.40 31.70 16.22
CA TYR A 476 -13.13 32.47 15.00
C TYR A 476 -14.37 32.71 14.17
N ILE A 477 -15.30 31.75 14.11
CA ILE A 477 -16.56 31.89 13.36
C ILE A 477 -17.42 32.98 14.01
N ILE A 478 -17.57 32.99 15.35
CA ILE A 478 -18.34 33.98 16.06
C ILE A 478 -17.70 35.37 15.92
N LEU A 479 -16.37 35.47 16.04
CA LEU A 479 -15.64 36.71 15.87
C LEU A 479 -15.81 37.28 14.44
N PHE A 480 -15.71 36.40 13.42
CA PHE A 480 -15.90 36.78 12.02
C PHE A 480 -17.36 37.23 11.74
N ALA A 481 -18.34 36.54 12.30
CA ALA A 481 -19.74 36.90 12.23
C ALA A 481 -20.00 38.26 12.90
N PHE A 482 -19.37 38.54 14.02
CA PHE A 482 -19.43 39.84 14.71
C PHE A 482 -18.86 40.96 13.82
N LEU A 483 -17.71 40.75 13.20
CA LEU A 483 -17.09 41.72 12.29
C LEU A 483 -17.98 41.99 11.06
N ILE A 484 -18.60 40.97 10.50
CA ILE A 484 -19.55 41.10 9.40
C ILE A 484 -20.76 41.93 9.84
N GLY A 485 -21.27 41.69 11.07
CA GLY A 485 -22.40 42.46 11.61
C GLY A 485 -22.11 43.95 11.75
N ILE A 486 -20.84 44.30 12.02
CA ILE A 486 -20.39 45.69 11.98
C ILE A 486 -20.26 46.21 10.53
N ALA A 487 -19.68 45.41 9.64
CA ALA A 487 -19.36 45.82 8.26
C ALA A 487 -20.61 46.09 7.40
N ILE A 488 -21.70 45.33 7.58
CA ILE A 488 -22.94 45.43 6.78
C ILE A 488 -23.54 46.83 6.86
N PRO A 489 -23.80 47.45 8.03
CA PRO A 489 -24.38 48.79 8.12
C PRO A 489 -23.51 49.87 7.46
N TYR A 490 -22.18 49.76 7.65
CA TYR A 490 -21.25 50.74 7.04
C TYR A 490 -21.13 50.56 5.54
N GLY A 491 -21.18 49.33 5.04
CA GLY A 491 -21.22 49.02 3.61
C GLY A 491 -22.52 49.55 2.96
N TYR A 492 -23.65 49.39 3.65
CA TYR A 492 -24.92 49.95 3.20
C TYR A 492 -24.86 51.48 3.10
N LYS A 493 -24.31 52.15 4.15
CA LYS A 493 -24.12 53.60 4.10
C LYS A 493 -23.24 54.04 2.93
N TYR A 494 -22.10 53.38 2.73
CA TYR A 494 -21.18 53.70 1.63
C TYR A 494 -21.87 53.57 0.28
N LEU A 495 -22.64 52.51 0.07
CA LEU A 495 -23.41 52.35 -1.18
C LEU A 495 -24.45 53.44 -1.38
N THR A 496 -25.23 53.81 -0.34
CA THR A 496 -26.20 54.91 -0.43
C THR A 496 -25.52 56.24 -0.71
N ASP A 497 -24.38 56.53 -0.09
CA ASP A 497 -23.62 57.75 -0.35
C ASP A 497 -23.06 57.83 -1.79
N VAL A 498 -22.72 56.69 -2.42
CA VAL A 498 -22.22 56.59 -3.79
C VAL A 498 -23.38 56.71 -4.82
N PHE A 499 -24.55 56.13 -4.53
CA PHE A 499 -25.69 56.15 -5.46
C PHE A 499 -26.55 57.42 -5.32
N THR A 500 -26.30 58.24 -4.30
CA THR A 500 -26.99 59.54 -4.11
C THR A 500 -26.17 60.75 -4.58
N LEU A 501 -24.97 60.50 -5.12
CA LEU A 501 -24.13 61.43 -5.84
C LEU A 501 -24.38 61.30 -7.35
#